data_70093b7a253e6311882186e94b5282bc
#
_entry.id   70093b7a253e6311882186e94b5282bc
#
_cell.length_a   1.000
_cell.length_b   1.000
_cell.length_c   1.000
_cell.angle_alpha   90.00
_cell.angle_beta   90.00
_cell.angle_gamma   90.00
#
_symmetry.space_group_name_H-M   'P 1'
#
loop_
_entity.id
_entity.type
_entity.pdbx_description
1 polymer ?
#
loop_
_entity_poly.entity_id
_entity_poly.type
_entity_poly.pdbx_seq_one_letter_code
_entity_poly.pdbx_strand_id
1 'polypeptide(L)'
;MVERILLVEDDARLADMLLEYLGQAGFGVTVAPLGAAALEKLSNAQYDAVVLDLMLPDMDGLDVCRQLRAKYDTAVLMLTARGDAVDRIVGLELGADDYLPKPFEPRELVARLRAIMRRRARGTTDEKSSRFGRLELDTAARAVRLDGKLCDLTGYQFDLLVALAKNAGRVLSREVLMDLVKGEEFESFDRSIDVHISRIRAAIEDNPKKPRRIITVRAAGYVFAKAQD
;
A
#
# COMPACT_ATOMS: atom_id res chain seq x y z
N MET A 1 -1.50 -1.68 -22.28
CA MET A 1 -2.87 -1.96 -21.76
C MET A 1 -3.32 -0.76 -20.98
N VAL A 2 -4.61 -0.42 -21.00
CA VAL A 2 -5.14 0.67 -20.17
C VAL A 2 -5.30 0.14 -18.75
N GLU A 3 -4.70 0.82 -17.75
CA GLU A 3 -4.82 0.46 -16.34
C GLU A 3 -6.26 0.68 -15.86
N ARG A 4 -6.82 -0.31 -15.17
CA ARG A 4 -8.23 -0.35 -14.77
C ARG A 4 -8.38 0.01 -13.30
N ILE A 5 -9.16 1.04 -13.02
CA ILE A 5 -9.43 1.54 -11.68
C ILE A 5 -10.89 1.24 -11.31
N LEU A 6 -11.11 0.67 -10.12
CA LEU A 6 -12.41 0.61 -9.50
C LEU A 6 -12.53 1.80 -8.54
N LEU A 7 -13.44 2.72 -8.84
CA LEU A 7 -13.77 3.87 -7.98
C LEU A 7 -15.01 3.54 -7.16
N VAL A 8 -14.84 3.46 -5.84
CA VAL A 8 -15.91 3.18 -4.88
C VAL A 8 -16.23 4.46 -4.14
N GLU A 9 -17.30 5.14 -4.56
CA GLU A 9 -17.70 6.47 -4.09
C GLU A 9 -19.21 6.60 -4.27
N ASP A 10 -19.93 7.02 -3.22
CA ASP A 10 -21.39 7.17 -3.22
C ASP A 10 -21.83 8.58 -3.61
N ASP A 11 -21.00 9.61 -3.40
CA ASP A 11 -21.27 10.96 -3.91
C ASP A 11 -21.14 10.98 -5.44
N ALA A 12 -22.30 11.03 -6.12
CA ALA A 12 -22.36 11.01 -7.58
C ALA A 12 -21.59 12.17 -8.24
N ARG A 13 -21.55 13.36 -7.62
CA ARG A 13 -20.82 14.51 -8.18
C ARG A 13 -19.33 14.32 -8.11
N LEU A 14 -18.84 13.80 -6.98
CA LEU A 14 -17.43 13.49 -6.82
C LEU A 14 -17.03 12.31 -7.73
N ALA A 15 -17.87 11.28 -7.81
CA ALA A 15 -17.65 10.14 -8.69
C ALA A 15 -17.57 10.54 -10.16
N ASP A 16 -18.49 11.38 -10.64
CA ASP A 16 -18.49 11.88 -12.03
C ASP A 16 -17.25 12.72 -12.33
N MET A 17 -16.90 13.64 -11.43
CA MET A 17 -15.68 14.45 -11.57
C MET A 17 -14.42 13.59 -11.62
N LEU A 18 -14.32 12.59 -10.75
CA LEU A 18 -13.17 11.68 -10.71
C LEU A 18 -13.14 10.73 -11.92
N LEU A 19 -14.30 10.25 -12.39
CA LEU A 19 -14.42 9.45 -13.61
C LEU A 19 -13.84 10.19 -14.80
N GLU A 20 -14.24 11.47 -14.98
CA GLU A 20 -13.73 12.31 -16.07
C GLU A 20 -12.22 12.54 -15.94
N TYR A 21 -11.77 12.97 -14.76
CA TYR A 21 -10.37 13.33 -14.52
C TYR A 21 -9.42 12.13 -14.66
N LEU A 22 -9.77 10.99 -14.09
CA LEU A 22 -9.01 9.75 -14.22
C LEU A 22 -9.02 9.22 -15.67
N GLY A 23 -10.15 9.37 -16.37
CA GLY A 23 -10.25 9.05 -17.80
C GLY A 23 -9.31 9.89 -18.64
N GLN A 24 -9.24 11.22 -18.41
CA GLN A 24 -8.29 12.12 -19.06
C GLN A 24 -6.83 11.78 -18.72
N ALA A 25 -6.58 11.25 -17.53
CA ALA A 25 -5.25 10.77 -17.12
C ALA A 25 -4.85 9.42 -17.75
N GLY A 26 -5.75 8.79 -18.53
CA GLY A 26 -5.50 7.56 -19.30
C GLY A 26 -5.96 6.26 -18.61
N PHE A 27 -6.72 6.34 -17.53
CA PHE A 27 -7.24 5.17 -16.83
C PHE A 27 -8.61 4.72 -17.37
N GLY A 28 -8.85 3.41 -17.34
CA GLY A 28 -10.17 2.84 -17.53
C GLY A 28 -10.91 2.74 -16.19
N VAL A 29 -11.89 3.61 -15.95
CA VAL A 29 -12.55 3.70 -14.64
C VAL A 29 -13.90 2.99 -14.65
N THR A 30 -14.16 2.22 -13.59
CA THR A 30 -15.47 1.63 -13.28
C THR A 30 -15.92 2.18 -11.94
N VAL A 31 -17.14 2.73 -11.88
CA VAL A 31 -17.71 3.27 -10.64
C VAL A 31 -18.57 2.22 -9.93
N ALA A 32 -18.47 2.18 -8.61
CA ALA A 32 -19.35 1.43 -7.72
C ALA A 32 -19.82 2.36 -6.59
N PRO A 33 -21.13 2.67 -6.50
CA PRO A 33 -21.63 3.59 -5.48
C PRO A 33 -21.83 2.92 -4.09
N LEU A 34 -21.60 1.63 -4.00
CA LEU A 34 -21.82 0.80 -2.81
C LEU A 34 -20.66 -0.16 -2.60
N GLY A 35 -20.35 -0.46 -1.35
CA GLY A 35 -19.34 -1.45 -1.01
C GLY A 35 -19.68 -2.86 -1.52
N ALA A 36 -20.94 -3.28 -1.40
CA ALA A 36 -21.40 -4.56 -1.96
C ALA A 36 -21.21 -4.64 -3.48
N ALA A 37 -21.54 -3.57 -4.21
CA ALA A 37 -21.33 -3.49 -5.65
C ALA A 37 -19.83 -3.53 -6.03
N ALA A 38 -18.98 -2.93 -5.20
CA ALA A 38 -17.54 -2.98 -5.40
C ALA A 38 -16.99 -4.42 -5.26
N LEU A 39 -17.39 -5.14 -4.21
CA LEU A 39 -16.99 -6.54 -3.98
C LEU A 39 -17.50 -7.47 -5.09
N GLU A 40 -18.71 -7.25 -5.60
CA GLU A 40 -19.25 -7.98 -6.75
C GLU A 40 -18.42 -7.72 -8.01
N LYS A 41 -18.09 -6.45 -8.31
CA LYS A 41 -17.27 -6.10 -9.49
C LYS A 41 -15.87 -6.71 -9.40
N LEU A 42 -15.26 -6.73 -8.21
CA LEU A 42 -13.96 -7.37 -7.96
C LEU A 42 -14.00 -8.89 -8.17
N SER A 43 -15.14 -9.54 -7.93
CA SER A 43 -15.27 -10.98 -8.19
C SER A 43 -15.40 -11.31 -9.68
N ASN A 44 -15.86 -10.36 -10.49
CA ASN A 44 -16.16 -10.55 -11.91
C ASN A 44 -15.08 -10.00 -12.86
N ALA A 45 -14.19 -9.13 -12.35
CA ALA A 45 -13.16 -8.49 -13.17
C ALA A 45 -11.91 -8.16 -12.37
N GLN A 46 -10.75 -8.09 -13.06
CA GLN A 46 -9.50 -7.63 -12.46
C GLN A 46 -9.37 -6.11 -12.60
N TYR A 47 -8.87 -5.49 -11.54
CA TYR A 47 -8.54 -4.06 -11.48
C TYR A 47 -7.08 -3.91 -11.01
N ASP A 48 -6.40 -2.90 -11.53
CA ASP A 48 -5.02 -2.59 -11.15
C ASP A 48 -4.97 -1.82 -9.83
N ALA A 49 -6.00 -0.98 -9.58
CA ALA A 49 -6.17 -0.32 -8.29
C ALA A 49 -7.65 -0.11 -7.93
N VAL A 50 -7.91 0.08 -6.65
CA VAL A 50 -9.19 0.50 -6.08
C VAL A 50 -9.00 1.84 -5.39
N VAL A 51 -9.83 2.81 -5.72
CA VAL A 51 -10.03 4.04 -4.94
C VAL A 51 -11.26 3.83 -4.10
N LEU A 52 -11.13 3.87 -2.78
CA LEU A 52 -12.17 3.44 -1.85
C LEU A 52 -12.51 4.54 -0.86
N ASP A 53 -13.74 5.05 -0.93
CA ASP A 53 -14.26 5.88 0.16
C ASP A 53 -14.54 5.02 1.40
N LEU A 54 -14.25 5.56 2.56
CA LEU A 54 -14.57 4.94 3.84
C LEU A 54 -16.03 5.11 4.24
N MET A 55 -16.65 6.21 3.84
CA MET A 55 -18.02 6.59 4.23
C MET A 55 -19.04 6.12 3.19
N LEU A 56 -19.23 4.81 3.04
CA LEU A 56 -20.22 4.26 2.13
C LEU A 56 -21.57 4.04 2.84
N PRO A 57 -22.70 4.14 2.13
CA PRO A 57 -24.03 4.08 2.75
C PRO A 57 -24.46 2.67 3.17
N ASP A 58 -23.86 1.62 2.61
CA ASP A 58 -24.25 0.23 2.84
C ASP A 58 -23.31 -0.53 3.78
N MET A 59 -22.03 -0.16 3.84
CA MET A 59 -21.06 -0.77 4.74
C MET A 59 -19.84 0.12 4.96
N ASP A 60 -19.10 -0.11 6.05
CA ASP A 60 -17.84 0.60 6.30
C ASP A 60 -16.81 0.25 5.23
N GLY A 61 -16.16 1.26 4.64
CA GLY A 61 -15.08 1.07 3.67
C GLY A 61 -13.89 0.27 4.22
N LEU A 62 -13.66 0.31 5.54
CA LEU A 62 -12.67 -0.55 6.19
C LEU A 62 -13.04 -2.03 6.07
N ASP A 63 -14.33 -2.37 6.15
CA ASP A 63 -14.81 -3.74 5.97
C ASP A 63 -14.70 -4.18 4.50
N VAL A 64 -14.95 -3.27 3.55
CA VAL A 64 -14.69 -3.51 2.11
C VAL A 64 -13.21 -3.82 1.90
N CYS A 65 -12.31 -3.02 2.46
CA CYS A 65 -10.87 -3.23 2.36
C CYS A 65 -10.44 -4.57 2.95
N ARG A 66 -10.94 -4.93 4.13
CA ARG A 66 -10.66 -6.22 4.79
C ARG A 66 -11.08 -7.40 3.90
N GLN A 67 -12.29 -7.37 3.34
CA GLN A 67 -12.80 -8.43 2.47
C GLN A 67 -12.02 -8.49 1.15
N LEU A 68 -11.64 -7.34 0.59
CA LEU A 68 -10.80 -7.25 -0.60
C LEU A 68 -9.45 -7.93 -0.32
N ARG A 69 -8.76 -7.57 0.75
CA ARG A 69 -7.44 -8.10 1.12
C ARG A 69 -7.44 -9.60 1.39
N ALA A 70 -8.54 -10.15 1.88
CA ALA A 70 -8.67 -11.60 2.08
C ALA A 70 -8.60 -12.41 0.77
N LYS A 71 -8.84 -11.78 -0.39
CA LYS A 71 -8.97 -12.48 -1.69
C LYS A 71 -8.07 -11.91 -2.78
N TYR A 72 -7.73 -10.61 -2.72
CA TYR A 72 -7.08 -9.90 -3.81
C TYR A 72 -5.90 -9.06 -3.28
N ASP A 73 -4.83 -9.08 -4.03
CA ASP A 73 -3.66 -8.21 -3.78
C ASP A 73 -3.72 -6.92 -4.63
N THR A 74 -4.90 -6.43 -5.01
CA THR A 74 -5.11 -5.20 -5.78
C THR A 74 -4.67 -3.98 -4.97
N ALA A 75 -3.99 -2.99 -5.58
CA ALA A 75 -3.61 -1.76 -4.89
C ALA A 75 -4.87 -1.00 -4.38
N VAL A 76 -4.83 -0.50 -3.14
CA VAL A 76 -5.95 0.23 -2.54
C VAL A 76 -5.49 1.60 -2.06
N LEU A 77 -6.13 2.65 -2.61
CA LEU A 77 -6.03 4.02 -2.13
C LEU A 77 -7.32 4.39 -1.42
N MET A 78 -7.26 4.68 -0.13
CA MET A 78 -8.43 5.09 0.65
C MET A 78 -8.66 6.58 0.57
N LEU A 79 -9.94 6.98 0.41
CA LEU A 79 -10.39 8.35 0.59
C LEU A 79 -10.98 8.50 2.00
N THR A 80 -10.55 9.51 2.75
CA THR A 80 -10.98 9.69 4.15
C THR A 80 -11.46 11.09 4.41
N ALA A 81 -12.43 11.29 5.31
CA ALA A 81 -12.80 12.59 5.80
C ALA A 81 -11.66 13.20 6.65
N ARG A 82 -11.51 14.54 6.59
CA ARG A 82 -10.45 15.27 7.31
C ARG A 82 -10.68 15.17 8.82
N GLY A 83 -9.78 14.52 9.53
CA GLY A 83 -9.82 14.53 11.01
C GLY A 83 -9.62 13.16 11.68
N ASP A 84 -9.92 12.06 11.03
CA ASP A 84 -9.80 10.74 11.64
C ASP A 84 -8.40 10.13 11.45
N ALA A 85 -7.47 10.57 12.31
CA ALA A 85 -6.15 9.93 12.42
C ALA A 85 -6.28 8.44 12.80
N VAL A 86 -7.38 8.06 13.46
CA VAL A 86 -7.67 6.68 13.87
C VAL A 86 -8.07 5.84 12.66
N ASP A 87 -9.01 6.29 11.83
CA ASP A 87 -9.44 5.57 10.62
C ASP A 87 -8.30 5.39 9.62
N ARG A 88 -7.42 6.37 9.54
CA ARG A 88 -6.21 6.34 8.72
C ARG A 88 -5.23 5.25 9.18
N ILE A 89 -4.97 5.17 10.48
CA ILE A 89 -4.11 4.14 11.07
C ILE A 89 -4.76 2.77 10.87
N VAL A 90 -6.05 2.64 11.16
CA VAL A 90 -6.81 1.40 11.00
C VAL A 90 -6.87 0.96 9.54
N GLY A 91 -7.09 1.87 8.59
CA GLY A 91 -7.11 1.57 7.16
C GLY A 91 -5.78 1.00 6.64
N LEU A 92 -4.66 1.63 7.02
CA LEU A 92 -3.31 1.12 6.71
C LEU A 92 -3.03 -0.19 7.44
N GLU A 93 -3.52 -0.33 8.67
CA GLU A 93 -3.46 -1.58 9.41
C GLU A 93 -4.28 -2.71 8.78
N LEU A 94 -5.36 -2.42 8.09
CA LEU A 94 -6.17 -3.38 7.33
C LEU A 94 -5.60 -3.67 5.94
N GLY A 95 -4.53 -2.98 5.54
CA GLY A 95 -3.80 -3.29 4.33
C GLY A 95 -3.99 -2.34 3.16
N ALA A 96 -4.51 -1.13 3.35
CA ALA A 96 -4.45 -0.09 2.33
C ALA A 96 -2.99 0.24 1.97
N ASP A 97 -2.73 0.56 0.71
CA ASP A 97 -1.39 0.91 0.23
C ASP A 97 -1.08 2.40 0.45
N ASP A 98 -2.12 3.25 0.41
CA ASP A 98 -2.03 4.68 0.71
C ASP A 98 -3.42 5.22 1.06
N TYR A 99 -3.49 6.46 1.55
CA TYR A 99 -4.75 7.17 1.83
C TYR A 99 -4.65 8.62 1.35
N LEU A 100 -5.81 9.24 1.09
CA LEU A 100 -5.92 10.61 0.64
C LEU A 100 -7.07 11.30 1.40
N PRO A 101 -6.79 12.33 2.24
CA PRO A 101 -7.82 13.02 2.99
C PRO A 101 -8.68 13.92 2.08
N LYS A 102 -9.99 13.90 2.27
CA LYS A 102 -10.92 14.85 1.66
C LYS A 102 -10.93 16.17 2.47
N PRO A 103 -10.92 17.37 1.83
CA PRO A 103 -10.85 17.60 0.39
C PRO A 103 -9.43 17.45 -0.16
N PHE A 104 -9.31 16.97 -1.40
CA PHE A 104 -8.05 16.76 -2.10
C PHE A 104 -8.09 17.34 -3.52
N GLU A 105 -6.92 17.55 -4.08
CA GLU A 105 -6.76 17.90 -5.49
C GLU A 105 -6.78 16.65 -6.36
N PRO A 106 -7.56 16.58 -7.46
CA PRO A 106 -7.59 15.41 -8.36
C PRO A 106 -6.21 15.02 -8.90
N ARG A 107 -5.31 15.99 -9.05
CA ARG A 107 -3.91 15.74 -9.45
C ARG A 107 -3.17 14.91 -8.41
N GLU A 108 -3.40 15.13 -7.13
CA GLU A 108 -2.80 14.35 -6.04
C GLU A 108 -3.30 12.89 -6.08
N LEU A 109 -4.60 12.69 -6.30
CA LEU A 109 -5.17 11.35 -6.48
C LEU A 109 -4.46 10.57 -7.59
N VAL A 110 -4.30 11.19 -8.78
CA VAL A 110 -3.61 10.56 -9.93
C VAL A 110 -2.17 10.22 -9.59
N ALA A 111 -1.45 11.14 -8.95
CA ALA A 111 -0.05 10.92 -8.59
C ALA A 111 0.09 9.76 -7.60
N ARG A 112 -0.78 9.66 -6.57
CA ARG A 112 -0.80 8.57 -5.60
C ARG A 112 -1.19 7.23 -6.25
N LEU A 113 -2.22 7.22 -7.10
CA LEU A 113 -2.59 6.03 -7.87
C LEU A 113 -1.43 5.50 -8.72
N ARG A 114 -0.78 6.38 -9.49
CA ARG A 114 0.40 5.99 -10.27
C ARG A 114 1.53 5.47 -9.40
N ALA A 115 1.74 6.04 -8.22
CA ALA A 115 2.76 5.60 -7.29
C ALA A 115 2.48 4.19 -6.77
N ILE A 116 1.26 3.88 -6.30
CA ILE A 116 0.92 2.55 -5.79
C ILE A 116 0.86 1.47 -6.88
N MET A 117 0.47 1.81 -8.13
CA MET A 117 0.43 0.87 -9.26
C MET A 117 1.81 0.60 -9.89
N ARG A 118 2.67 1.63 -10.06
CA ARG A 118 4.04 1.47 -10.60
C ARG A 118 4.86 0.46 -9.82
N ARG A 119 4.63 0.30 -8.54
CA ARG A 119 5.29 -0.68 -7.68
C ARG A 119 5.04 -2.10 -8.13
N ARG A 120 3.84 -2.40 -8.62
CA ARG A 120 3.49 -3.73 -9.15
C ARG A 120 4.17 -4.04 -10.48
N ALA A 121 4.35 -3.02 -11.34
CA ALA A 121 4.98 -3.16 -12.64
C ALA A 121 6.51 -3.31 -12.56
N ARG A 122 7.17 -2.78 -11.52
CA ARG A 122 8.63 -2.84 -11.35
C ARG A 122 9.18 -4.16 -10.79
N GLY A 123 8.35 -5.18 -10.59
CA GLY A 123 8.77 -6.53 -10.18
C GLY A 123 9.62 -7.30 -11.20
N THR A 124 10.10 -6.67 -12.28
CA THR A 124 10.77 -7.34 -13.40
C THR A 124 12.12 -6.76 -13.80
N THR A 125 12.99 -6.32 -12.88
CA THR A 125 14.42 -6.17 -13.26
C THR A 125 15.34 -6.35 -12.06
N ASP A 126 16.20 -7.36 -12.20
CA ASP A 126 17.45 -7.68 -11.49
C ASP A 126 17.39 -7.85 -9.96
N GLU A 127 17.56 -9.04 -9.64
CA GLU A 127 18.13 -9.88 -8.59
C GLU A 127 17.16 -10.95 -8.11
N LYS A 128 17.41 -12.17 -8.57
CA LYS A 128 16.77 -13.39 -8.09
C LYS A 128 17.01 -13.53 -6.58
N SER A 129 15.97 -13.80 -5.82
CA SER A 129 15.91 -14.11 -4.38
C SER A 129 17.14 -13.71 -3.54
N SER A 130 16.94 -12.73 -2.65
CA SER A 130 17.93 -12.38 -1.61
C SER A 130 17.59 -13.12 -0.31
N ARG A 131 18.61 -13.68 0.35
CA ARG A 131 18.42 -14.38 1.62
C ARG A 131 19.16 -13.68 2.75
N PHE A 132 18.45 -13.45 3.86
CA PHE A 132 18.97 -12.83 5.08
C PHE A 132 18.67 -13.77 6.26
N GLY A 133 19.62 -14.67 6.55
CA GLY A 133 19.40 -15.74 7.54
C GLY A 133 18.18 -16.60 7.15
N ARG A 134 17.14 -16.59 7.99
CA ARG A 134 15.88 -17.33 7.80
C ARG A 134 14.88 -16.64 6.89
N LEU A 135 15.11 -15.34 6.56
CA LEU A 135 14.23 -14.54 5.71
C LEU A 135 14.66 -14.65 4.24
N GLU A 136 13.73 -14.98 3.38
CA GLU A 136 13.91 -15.06 1.92
C GLU A 136 13.04 -14.02 1.24
N LEU A 137 13.61 -13.20 0.37
CA LEU A 137 12.97 -12.19 -0.43
C LEU A 137 13.06 -12.60 -1.90
N ASP A 138 11.95 -12.98 -2.50
CA ASP A 138 11.83 -13.24 -3.93
C ASP A 138 11.22 -12.02 -4.61
N THR A 139 12.06 -11.21 -5.26
CA THR A 139 11.62 -9.99 -5.92
C THR A 139 10.86 -10.28 -7.21
N ALA A 140 11.15 -11.41 -7.87
CA ALA A 140 10.47 -11.79 -9.10
C ALA A 140 9.05 -12.31 -8.82
N ALA A 141 8.90 -13.15 -7.79
CA ALA A 141 7.60 -13.65 -7.36
C ALA A 141 6.86 -12.67 -6.42
N ARG A 142 7.48 -11.53 -6.04
CA ARG A 142 6.99 -10.59 -5.01
C ARG A 142 6.58 -11.31 -3.72
N ALA A 143 7.39 -12.27 -3.30
CA ALA A 143 7.11 -13.13 -2.15
C ALA A 143 8.18 -12.99 -1.07
N VAL A 144 7.74 -13.00 0.18
CA VAL A 144 8.59 -13.03 1.36
C VAL A 144 8.33 -14.33 2.10
N ARG A 145 9.39 -15.03 2.49
CA ARG A 145 9.28 -16.26 3.28
C ARG A 145 10.16 -16.17 4.52
N LEU A 146 9.59 -16.59 5.63
CA LEU A 146 10.33 -16.79 6.87
C LEU A 146 10.28 -18.30 7.22
N ASP A 147 11.43 -18.95 7.32
CA ASP A 147 11.53 -20.40 7.47
C ASP A 147 10.75 -21.19 6.39
N GLY A 148 10.77 -20.71 5.15
CA GLY A 148 10.04 -21.30 4.03
C GLY A 148 8.52 -21.01 4.02
N LYS A 149 7.96 -20.43 5.07
CA LYS A 149 6.53 -20.04 5.14
C LYS A 149 6.32 -18.67 4.51
N LEU A 150 5.32 -18.57 3.65
CA LEU A 150 4.93 -17.30 3.03
C LEU A 150 4.46 -16.30 4.10
N CYS A 151 5.00 -15.09 4.06
CA CYS A 151 4.57 -13.98 4.90
C CYS A 151 3.50 -13.18 4.15
N ASP A 152 2.43 -12.83 4.85
CA ASP A 152 1.36 -12.00 4.29
C ASP A 152 1.75 -10.52 4.38
N LEU A 153 2.10 -9.94 3.23
CA LEU A 153 2.48 -8.54 3.08
C LEU A 153 1.74 -7.93 1.89
N THR A 154 1.24 -6.71 2.05
CA THR A 154 0.70 -5.96 0.92
C THR A 154 1.81 -5.56 -0.06
N GLY A 155 1.45 -5.18 -1.29
CA GLY A 155 2.42 -4.73 -2.28
C GLY A 155 3.32 -3.61 -1.78
N TYR A 156 2.76 -2.64 -1.04
CA TYR A 156 3.54 -1.55 -0.44
C TYR A 156 4.52 -2.03 0.64
N GLN A 157 4.07 -2.89 1.54
CA GLN A 157 4.90 -3.46 2.59
C GLN A 157 6.05 -4.29 2.02
N PHE A 158 5.77 -5.04 0.94
CA PHE A 158 6.80 -5.76 0.21
C PHE A 158 7.87 -4.82 -0.35
N ASP A 159 7.47 -3.74 -1.05
CA ASP A 159 8.41 -2.79 -1.65
C ASP A 159 9.22 -2.03 -0.59
N LEU A 160 8.59 -1.67 0.53
CA LEU A 160 9.26 -1.05 1.66
C LEU A 160 10.31 -1.99 2.27
N LEU A 161 9.98 -3.28 2.41
CA LEU A 161 10.92 -4.29 2.88
C LEU A 161 12.08 -4.50 1.89
N VAL A 162 11.80 -4.53 0.59
CA VAL A 162 12.84 -4.63 -0.45
C VAL A 162 13.75 -3.40 -0.43
N ALA A 163 13.20 -2.18 -0.28
CA ALA A 163 13.99 -0.96 -0.17
C ALA A 163 14.92 -1.00 1.05
N LEU A 164 14.42 -1.45 2.19
CA LEU A 164 15.22 -1.66 3.40
C LEU A 164 16.30 -2.72 3.21
N ALA A 165 15.98 -3.87 2.63
CA ALA A 165 16.90 -4.98 2.41
C ALA A 165 18.03 -4.63 1.43
N LYS A 166 17.72 -3.90 0.33
CA LYS A 166 18.72 -3.39 -0.61
C LYS A 166 19.69 -2.39 0.03
N ASN A 167 19.29 -1.75 1.11
CA ASN A 167 20.11 -0.84 1.89
C ASN A 167 20.51 -1.41 3.25
N ALA A 168 20.61 -2.73 3.36
CA ALA A 168 20.93 -3.40 4.62
C ALA A 168 22.18 -2.82 5.31
N GLY A 169 22.08 -2.56 6.60
CA GLY A 169 23.13 -1.94 7.43
C GLY A 169 23.23 -0.42 7.33
N ARG A 170 22.41 0.23 6.50
CA ARG A 170 22.31 1.70 6.43
C ARG A 170 21.05 2.18 7.13
N VAL A 171 21.17 3.24 7.90
CA VAL A 171 19.99 3.91 8.48
C VAL A 171 19.31 4.72 7.38
N LEU A 172 18.04 4.45 7.15
CA LEU A 172 17.21 5.22 6.22
C LEU A 172 16.21 6.03 7.03
N SER A 173 16.12 7.33 6.74
CA SER A 173 15.11 8.18 7.35
C SER A 173 13.72 7.84 6.79
N ARG A 174 12.66 8.33 7.44
CA ARG A 174 11.29 8.11 6.96
C ARG A 174 11.07 8.72 5.59
N GLU A 175 11.61 9.91 5.37
CA GLU A 175 11.55 10.62 4.09
C GLU A 175 12.26 9.81 3.00
N VAL A 176 13.49 9.35 3.25
CA VAL A 176 14.24 8.51 2.28
C VAL A 176 13.50 7.21 1.98
N LEU A 177 12.89 6.57 2.97
CA LEU A 177 12.07 5.37 2.75
C LEU A 177 10.85 5.68 1.91
N MET A 178 10.19 6.81 2.16
CA MET A 178 9.07 7.27 1.33
C MET A 178 9.51 7.52 -0.11
N ASP A 179 10.61 8.22 -0.32
CA ASP A 179 11.14 8.53 -1.66
C ASP A 179 11.53 7.25 -2.42
N LEU A 180 12.22 6.31 -1.76
CA LEU A 180 12.60 5.02 -2.35
C LEU A 180 11.39 4.18 -2.78
N VAL A 181 10.30 4.30 -2.05
CA VAL A 181 9.09 3.54 -2.32
C VAL A 181 8.08 4.36 -3.14
N LYS A 182 7.95 5.67 -2.98
CA LYS A 182 6.98 6.52 -3.69
C LYS A 182 7.50 7.09 -5.01
N GLY A 183 8.82 7.29 -5.22
CA GLY A 183 9.40 7.94 -6.40
C GLY A 183 8.83 9.34 -6.63
N GLU A 184 9.68 10.35 -6.53
CA GLU A 184 9.52 11.79 -6.81
C GLU A 184 8.23 12.51 -6.34
N GLU A 185 8.44 13.55 -5.53
CA GLU A 185 7.54 14.64 -5.10
C GLU A 185 6.30 14.25 -4.29
N PHE A 186 6.45 14.14 -2.96
CA PHE A 186 5.35 14.47 -2.05
C PHE A 186 5.86 15.04 -0.72
N GLU A 187 5.52 16.31 -0.49
CA GLU A 187 5.51 16.91 0.84
C GLU A 187 4.35 16.32 1.63
N SER A 188 4.63 15.52 2.64
CA SER A 188 3.83 15.51 3.87
C SER A 188 4.47 14.60 4.93
N PHE A 189 4.48 15.07 6.15
CA PHE A 189 4.78 14.36 7.38
C PHE A 189 3.80 13.18 7.56
N ASP A 190 4.13 12.04 6.98
CA ASP A 190 3.25 10.90 7.02
C ASP A 190 3.77 9.82 7.97
N ARG A 191 3.07 9.63 9.08
CA ARG A 191 3.30 8.54 10.02
C ARG A 191 2.97 7.15 9.44
N SER A 192 2.53 7.09 8.19
CA SER A 192 2.17 5.83 7.51
C SER A 192 3.32 4.83 7.47
N ILE A 193 4.56 5.29 7.30
CA ILE A 193 5.76 4.43 7.32
C ILE A 193 5.85 3.62 8.63
N ASP A 194 5.60 4.24 9.77
CA ASP A 194 5.70 3.58 11.08
C ASP A 194 4.67 2.45 11.21
N VAL A 195 3.46 2.65 10.67
CA VAL A 195 2.40 1.63 10.63
C VAL A 195 2.81 0.46 9.73
N HIS A 196 3.30 0.76 8.53
CA HIS A 196 3.78 -0.29 7.62
C HIS A 196 4.97 -1.06 8.19
N ILE A 197 5.94 -0.38 8.82
CA ILE A 197 7.04 -1.05 9.52
C ILE A 197 6.52 -1.96 10.65
N SER A 198 5.52 -1.50 11.41
CA SER A 198 4.89 -2.33 12.45
C SER A 198 4.27 -3.61 11.86
N ARG A 199 3.58 -3.51 10.73
CA ARG A 199 2.98 -4.66 10.03
C ARG A 199 4.03 -5.60 9.44
N ILE A 200 5.06 -5.07 8.80
CA ILE A 200 6.17 -5.87 8.29
C ILE A 200 6.82 -6.64 9.45
N ARG A 201 7.09 -5.97 10.58
CA ARG A 201 7.63 -6.65 11.77
C ARG A 201 6.74 -7.77 12.28
N ALA A 202 5.42 -7.56 12.29
CA ALA A 202 4.47 -8.60 12.69
C ALA A 202 4.57 -9.85 11.81
N ALA A 203 4.91 -9.68 10.53
CA ALA A 203 5.01 -10.78 9.58
C ALA A 203 6.39 -11.46 9.57
N ILE A 204 7.49 -10.72 9.83
CA ILE A 204 8.87 -11.24 9.63
C ILE A 204 9.71 -11.36 10.90
N GLU A 205 9.29 -10.81 12.04
CA GLU A 205 10.05 -10.87 13.29
C GLU A 205 9.54 -11.97 14.21
N ASP A 206 10.43 -12.64 14.92
CA ASP A 206 10.04 -13.60 15.96
C ASP A 206 9.34 -12.91 17.14
N ASN A 207 9.73 -11.67 17.43
CA ASN A 207 9.07 -10.80 18.40
C ASN A 207 9.00 -9.36 17.87
N PRO A 208 7.84 -8.90 17.35
CA PRO A 208 7.68 -7.55 16.80
C PRO A 208 8.00 -6.42 17.78
N LYS A 209 7.88 -6.66 19.10
CA LYS A 209 8.21 -5.68 20.15
C LYS A 209 9.72 -5.60 20.45
N LYS A 210 10.48 -6.62 20.04
CA LYS A 210 11.95 -6.66 20.15
C LYS A 210 12.55 -7.05 18.79
N PRO A 211 12.38 -6.19 17.75
CA PRO A 211 12.76 -6.52 16.40
C PRO A 211 14.28 -6.67 16.26
N ARG A 212 14.70 -7.66 15.47
CA ARG A 212 16.10 -7.93 15.12
C ARG A 212 16.41 -7.64 13.67
N ARG A 213 15.40 -7.75 12.79
CA ARG A 213 15.57 -7.55 11.34
C ARG A 213 15.40 -6.10 10.94
N ILE A 214 14.32 -5.45 11.38
CA ILE A 214 14.09 -4.02 11.14
C ILE A 214 14.20 -3.27 12.47
N ILE A 215 15.32 -2.61 12.71
CA ILE A 215 15.63 -1.93 13.96
C ILE A 215 15.29 -0.44 13.85
N THR A 216 14.63 0.13 14.88
CA THR A 216 14.39 1.57 14.96
C THR A 216 15.63 2.27 15.48
N VAL A 217 16.14 3.25 14.74
CA VAL A 217 17.17 4.17 15.19
C VAL A 217 16.47 5.48 15.60
N ARG A 218 16.42 5.75 16.91
CA ARG A 218 15.69 6.91 17.45
C ARG A 218 16.11 8.19 16.75
N ALA A 219 15.13 9.03 16.42
CA ALA A 219 15.28 10.30 15.72
C ALA A 219 15.92 10.22 14.31
N ALA A 220 16.33 9.04 13.82
CA ALA A 220 17.02 8.88 12.53
C ALA A 220 16.23 8.04 11.52
N GLY A 221 15.42 7.06 11.95
CA GLY A 221 14.64 6.22 11.05
C GLY A 221 14.79 4.72 11.33
N TYR A 222 15.01 3.93 10.28
CA TYR A 222 15.06 2.47 10.35
C TYR A 222 16.31 1.91 9.69
N VAL A 223 16.78 0.79 10.19
CA VAL A 223 17.86 0.01 9.59
C VAL A 223 17.45 -1.46 9.48
N PHE A 224 17.69 -2.05 8.33
CA PHE A 224 17.60 -3.49 8.14
C PHE A 224 18.93 -4.14 8.50
N ALA A 225 18.93 -5.07 9.43
CA ALA A 225 20.17 -5.71 9.91
C ALA A 225 20.79 -6.56 8.80
N LYS A 226 22.13 -6.47 8.63
CA LYS A 226 22.89 -7.30 7.67
C LYS A 226 22.98 -8.75 8.13
N ALA A 227 23.27 -8.94 9.41
CA ALA A 227 23.28 -10.26 10.05
C ALA A 227 21.96 -10.45 10.78
N GLN A 228 21.24 -11.50 10.39
CA GLN A 228 19.94 -11.85 10.96
C GLN A 228 20.05 -13.32 11.35
N ASP A 229 19.96 -13.63 12.64
CA ASP A 229 20.07 -14.92 13.33
C ASP A 229 21.45 -15.21 13.94
#